data_e32a872922fc72277eca52e1c3e086db
#
_entry.id   e32a872922fc72277eca52e1c3e086db
#
_cell.length_a   1.000
_cell.length_b   1.000
_cell.length_c   1.000
_cell.angle_alpha   90.00
_cell.angle_beta   90.00
_cell.angle_gamma   90.00
#
_symmetry.space_group_name_H-M   'P 1'
#
loop_
_entity.id
_entity.type
_entity.pdbx_description
1 polymer ?
#
loop_
_entity_poly.entity_id
_entity_poly.type
_entity_poly.pdbx_seq_one_letter_code
_entity_poly.pdbx_strand_id
1 'polypeptide(L)'
;MANKTLQVYNFASGDNTYPHSGNFTIGVAGSISVDDFDGFDDAIFGDLTHTGGADTADQNVTASSVAGINVTDTVDLRYKYTFTGSDGSSGTIYFVATNDTANYGPLFMSDTPLTPSVTYTFGAFNTDGAVAYSSLVPCFTSGTSIVTAKGHEFVESLQEGDMILTRDNGYQPVRWIGRCTKPALGKSTPIHIAKDVLVNTTELLVSPNHRMLVVEAAADLYFGERELLICAKHLRGMDGINRKNGDFVTYVHILFDEHQIVISNGAFSESFFPGPTALNTLEDKTCQEVLDLFPELAFNINGDVLQTARMCLNKREAGFLQRLAA
;
A
#
# COMPACT_ATOMS: atom_id res chain seq x y z
N MET A 1 -0.22 5.80 -22.14
CA MET A 1 0.25 6.77 -21.13
C MET A 1 -0.57 6.49 -19.88
N ALA A 2 0.07 6.11 -18.82
CA ALA A 2 -0.62 5.74 -17.60
C ALA A 2 -0.67 6.98 -16.69
N ASN A 3 -1.85 7.50 -16.40
CA ASN A 3 -2.03 8.53 -15.40
C ASN A 3 -2.08 7.88 -14.02
N LYS A 4 -1.43 8.38 -13.01
CA LYS A 4 -1.45 7.85 -11.65
C LYS A 4 -2.14 8.84 -10.72
N THR A 5 -3.14 8.38 -9.98
CA THR A 5 -3.87 9.22 -9.02
C THR A 5 -3.29 9.06 -7.62
N LEU A 6 -2.95 10.17 -6.99
CA LEU A 6 -2.24 10.23 -5.72
C LEU A 6 -3.03 11.06 -4.71
N GLN A 7 -3.19 10.54 -3.50
CA GLN A 7 -3.81 11.27 -2.39
C GLN A 7 -2.83 12.29 -1.82
N VAL A 8 -3.28 13.53 -1.73
CA VAL A 8 -2.52 14.65 -1.18
C VAL A 8 -3.16 15.12 0.13
N TYR A 9 -2.32 15.33 1.12
CA TYR A 9 -2.67 15.85 2.44
C TYR A 9 -2.10 17.24 2.63
N ASN A 10 -2.68 17.99 3.56
CA ASN A 10 -2.14 19.25 4.06
C ASN A 10 -2.09 19.21 5.58
N PHE A 11 -1.39 20.16 6.17
CA PHE A 11 -1.43 20.37 7.61
C PHE A 11 -2.75 21.05 8.01
N ALA A 12 -3.48 20.46 8.97
CA ALA A 12 -4.58 21.11 9.67
C ALA A 12 -4.07 21.88 10.88
N SER A 13 -3.02 21.39 11.54
CA SER A 13 -2.28 22.09 12.60
C SER A 13 -0.84 21.58 12.67
N GLY A 14 0.06 22.37 13.25
CA GLY A 14 1.47 22.04 13.42
C GLY A 14 2.40 23.01 12.73
N ASP A 15 3.71 22.72 12.81
CA ASP A 15 4.73 23.56 12.18
C ASP A 15 4.78 23.30 10.67
N ASN A 16 4.41 24.31 9.92
CA ASN A 16 4.39 24.32 8.45
C ASN A 16 5.68 24.91 7.85
N THR A 17 6.70 25.15 8.66
CA THR A 17 7.97 25.71 8.21
C THR A 17 9.04 24.63 8.09
N TYR A 18 9.84 24.70 7.02
CA TYR A 18 10.98 23.82 6.85
C TYR A 18 12.19 24.30 7.67
N PRO A 19 12.95 23.41 8.35
CA PRO A 19 12.73 21.97 8.51
C PRO A 19 11.60 21.66 9.49
N HIS A 20 10.73 20.69 9.13
CA HIS A 20 9.58 20.31 9.95
C HIS A 20 10.01 19.55 11.21
N SER A 21 9.35 19.86 12.32
CA SER A 21 9.60 19.22 13.61
C SER A 21 8.36 19.24 14.51
N GLY A 22 8.38 18.47 15.59
CA GLY A 22 7.29 18.41 16.55
C GLY A 22 6.07 17.61 16.06
N ASN A 23 4.87 18.07 16.43
CA ASN A 23 3.62 17.37 16.16
C ASN A 23 2.81 18.12 15.09
N PHE A 24 2.02 17.36 14.32
CA PHE A 24 1.09 17.88 13.34
C PHE A 24 -0.20 17.06 13.30
N THR A 25 -1.27 17.69 12.82
CA THR A 25 -2.51 17.00 12.40
C THR A 25 -2.76 17.31 10.93
N ILE A 26 -3.55 16.46 10.28
CA ILE A 26 -3.77 16.56 8.84
C ILE A 26 -5.18 16.99 8.48
N GLY A 27 -5.29 17.67 7.34
CA GLY A 27 -6.48 17.74 6.50
C GLY A 27 -6.28 16.92 5.23
N VAL A 28 -7.37 16.60 4.56
CA VAL A 28 -7.32 15.99 3.22
C VAL A 28 -7.40 17.11 2.20
N ALA A 29 -6.34 17.32 1.43
CA ALA A 29 -6.30 18.36 0.41
C ALA A 29 -7.04 17.95 -0.88
N GLY A 30 -7.03 16.66 -1.21
CA GLY A 30 -7.62 16.11 -2.42
C GLY A 30 -6.72 15.07 -3.09
N SER A 31 -6.92 14.85 -4.36
CA SER A 31 -6.10 13.97 -5.19
C SER A 31 -5.57 14.67 -6.43
N ILE A 32 -4.44 14.22 -6.93
CA ILE A 32 -3.88 14.60 -8.23
C ILE A 32 -3.72 13.35 -9.09
N SER A 33 -3.93 13.50 -10.39
CA SER A 33 -3.52 12.50 -11.38
C SER A 33 -2.33 13.05 -12.14
N VAL A 34 -1.29 12.24 -12.29
CA VAL A 34 -0.05 12.60 -13.00
C VAL A 34 0.17 11.64 -14.15
N ASP A 35 0.71 12.12 -15.27
CA ASP A 35 1.20 11.28 -16.35
C ASP A 35 2.72 11.07 -16.22
N ASP A 36 3.13 9.92 -16.64
CA ASP A 36 4.53 9.55 -16.74
C ASP A 36 4.95 9.73 -18.21
N PHE A 37 5.55 10.89 -18.52
CA PHE A 37 5.67 11.35 -19.91
C PHE A 37 6.89 10.78 -20.67
N ASP A 38 7.89 10.20 -20.01
CA ASP A 38 9.15 9.88 -20.65
C ASP A 38 9.19 8.54 -21.41
N GLY A 39 8.11 7.74 -21.33
CA GLY A 39 8.00 6.48 -22.07
C GLY A 39 8.86 5.34 -21.52
N PHE A 40 9.55 5.55 -20.43
CA PHE A 40 10.09 4.52 -19.57
C PHE A 40 9.09 4.28 -18.45
N ASP A 41 8.72 3.02 -18.23
CA ASP A 41 7.79 2.59 -17.19
C ASP A 41 8.47 2.76 -15.82
N ASP A 42 8.59 4.01 -15.35
CA ASP A 42 9.24 4.34 -14.10
C ASP A 42 8.39 3.84 -12.93
N ALA A 43 8.86 2.77 -12.33
CA ALA A 43 8.29 2.20 -11.11
C ALA A 43 8.48 3.13 -9.89
N ILE A 44 8.96 4.36 -10.08
CA ILE A 44 9.39 5.30 -9.03
C ILE A 44 8.72 6.65 -9.29
N PHE A 45 8.01 7.16 -8.29
CA PHE A 45 7.50 8.52 -8.25
C PHE A 45 8.51 9.44 -7.53
N GLY A 46 8.84 10.56 -8.15
CA GLY A 46 9.79 11.52 -7.60
C GLY A 46 11.24 11.05 -7.77
N ASP A 47 11.72 10.96 -9.01
CA ASP A 47 13.15 10.76 -9.27
C ASP A 47 13.90 12.05 -9.01
N LEU A 48 14.77 12.02 -7.99
CA LEU A 48 15.67 13.09 -7.62
C LEU A 48 17.09 12.84 -8.17
N THR A 49 17.25 12.57 -9.43
CA THR A 49 18.57 12.75 -10.03
C THR A 49 18.82 14.23 -10.37
N HIS A 50 18.60 15.09 -9.41
CA HIS A 50 18.93 16.51 -9.52
C HIS A 50 20.43 16.76 -9.28
N THR A 51 21.28 16.14 -10.09
CA THR A 51 22.69 16.50 -10.21
C THR A 51 22.92 17.24 -11.53
N GLY A 52 22.39 18.47 -11.64
CA GLY A 52 22.88 19.49 -12.58
C GLY A 52 22.83 19.17 -14.08
N GLY A 53 22.00 18.26 -14.53
CA GLY A 53 21.70 18.00 -15.94
C GLY A 53 20.21 18.21 -16.18
N ALA A 54 19.82 18.72 -17.34
CA ALA A 54 18.41 18.88 -17.69
C ALA A 54 17.69 17.55 -17.66
N ASP A 55 17.14 17.20 -16.49
CA ASP A 55 16.13 16.19 -16.36
C ASP A 55 14.81 16.84 -16.76
N THR A 56 14.26 16.42 -17.89
CA THR A 56 13.05 17.00 -18.48
C THR A 56 11.82 16.11 -18.25
N ALA A 57 11.94 15.13 -17.38
CA ALA A 57 10.89 14.15 -17.09
C ALA A 57 10.13 14.52 -15.80
N ASP A 58 9.62 15.75 -15.75
CA ASP A 58 8.69 16.16 -14.71
C ASP A 58 7.34 15.48 -14.95
N GLN A 59 6.77 14.86 -13.92
CA GLN A 59 5.44 14.26 -13.99
C GLN A 59 4.39 15.37 -14.08
N ASN A 60 3.63 15.40 -15.20
CA ASN A 60 2.63 16.42 -15.41
C ASN A 60 1.31 16.06 -14.74
N VAL A 61 0.67 17.02 -14.11
CA VAL A 61 -0.66 16.86 -13.53
C VAL A 61 -1.70 16.85 -14.64
N THR A 62 -2.42 15.75 -14.78
CA THR A 62 -3.49 15.58 -15.77
C THR A 62 -4.88 15.85 -15.19
N ALA A 63 -5.05 15.67 -13.88
CA ALA A 63 -6.24 16.06 -13.13
C ALA A 63 -5.86 16.43 -11.70
N SER A 64 -6.56 17.40 -11.10
CA SER A 64 -6.34 17.81 -9.71
C SER A 64 -7.64 18.25 -9.06
N SER A 65 -7.87 17.81 -7.82
CA SER A 65 -8.85 18.36 -6.89
C SER A 65 -8.19 19.16 -5.75
N VAL A 66 -6.87 19.30 -5.79
CA VAL A 66 -6.06 19.97 -4.76
C VAL A 66 -5.95 21.46 -5.07
N ALA A 67 -6.34 22.31 -4.13
CA ALA A 67 -6.19 23.76 -4.28
C ALA A 67 -4.69 24.13 -4.40
N GLY A 68 -4.34 24.86 -5.46
CA GLY A 68 -2.97 25.30 -5.73
C GLY A 68 -2.13 24.31 -6.56
N ILE A 69 -2.69 23.18 -6.97
CA ILE A 69 -2.11 22.29 -8.00
C ILE A 69 -3.05 22.28 -9.20
N ASN A 70 -2.58 22.72 -10.35
CA ASN A 70 -3.39 22.84 -11.56
C ASN A 70 -3.04 21.74 -12.57
N VAL A 71 -3.96 21.44 -13.47
CA VAL A 71 -3.67 20.62 -14.65
C VAL A 71 -2.55 21.30 -15.45
N THR A 72 -1.57 20.52 -15.87
CA THR A 72 -0.30 20.93 -16.50
C THR A 72 0.80 21.44 -15.55
N ASP A 73 0.55 21.54 -14.24
CA ASP A 73 1.66 21.69 -13.31
C ASP A 73 2.53 20.42 -13.32
N THR A 74 3.83 20.58 -13.13
CA THR A 74 4.72 19.45 -12.86
C THR A 74 4.76 19.17 -11.36
N VAL A 75 4.91 17.90 -10.98
CA VAL A 75 4.96 17.47 -9.58
C VAL A 75 6.21 16.66 -9.33
N ASP A 76 6.83 16.91 -8.21
CA ASP A 76 8.05 16.26 -7.76
C ASP A 76 8.02 16.01 -6.25
N LEU A 77 8.72 14.97 -5.76
CA LEU A 77 8.87 14.70 -4.34
C LEU A 77 10.27 15.10 -3.87
N ARG A 78 10.37 16.18 -3.13
CA ARG A 78 11.65 16.82 -2.79
C ARG A 78 12.34 16.23 -1.56
N TYR A 79 11.59 15.80 -0.57
CA TYR A 79 12.12 15.25 0.68
C TYR A 79 11.03 14.50 1.45
N LYS A 80 11.45 13.73 2.42
CA LYS A 80 10.55 12.90 3.23
C LYS A 80 10.90 12.92 4.70
N TYR A 81 9.87 12.69 5.53
CA TYR A 81 10.01 12.43 6.96
C TYR A 81 9.33 11.12 7.31
N THR A 82 9.91 10.35 8.19
CA THR A 82 9.14 9.32 8.89
C THR A 82 8.19 9.99 9.89
N PHE A 83 7.11 9.31 10.24
CA PHE A 83 6.20 9.80 11.28
C PHE A 83 5.72 8.67 12.19
N THR A 84 5.20 9.06 13.37
CA THR A 84 4.44 8.20 14.27
C THR A 84 3.18 8.93 14.70
N GLY A 85 2.01 8.25 14.60
CA GLY A 85 0.72 8.76 15.04
C GLY A 85 0.42 8.43 16.50
N SER A 86 -0.42 9.23 17.14
CA SER A 86 -0.94 8.98 18.48
C SER A 86 -1.82 7.72 18.57
N ASP A 87 -2.34 7.27 17.43
CA ASP A 87 -3.05 6.00 17.24
C ASP A 87 -2.13 4.80 17.05
N GLY A 88 -0.80 5.01 17.11
CA GLY A 88 0.21 3.99 16.89
C GLY A 88 0.57 3.76 15.43
N SER A 89 -0.06 4.44 14.48
CA SER A 89 0.32 4.42 13.06
C SER A 89 1.75 4.92 12.88
N SER A 90 2.43 4.46 11.85
CA SER A 90 3.75 4.95 11.46
C SER A 90 3.99 4.74 9.98
N GLY A 91 4.74 5.64 9.36
CA GLY A 91 5.03 5.60 7.94
C GLY A 91 5.99 6.70 7.53
N THR A 92 5.93 7.06 6.25
CA THR A 92 6.72 8.14 5.67
C THR A 92 5.79 9.09 4.93
N ILE A 93 5.99 10.39 5.16
CA ILE A 93 5.38 11.45 4.36
C ILE A 93 6.41 12.01 3.39
N TYR A 94 5.93 12.33 2.18
CA TYR A 94 6.72 12.82 1.04
C TYR A 94 6.18 14.19 0.65
N PHE A 95 7.00 15.21 0.72
CA PHE A 95 6.60 16.57 0.42
C PHE A 95 6.57 16.83 -1.07
N VAL A 96 5.46 17.40 -1.52
CA VAL A 96 5.18 17.69 -2.93
C VAL A 96 5.70 19.08 -3.27
N ALA A 97 6.48 19.19 -4.33
CA ALA A 97 6.79 20.45 -5.01
C ALA A 97 6.07 20.49 -6.36
N THR A 98 5.75 21.68 -6.82
CA THR A 98 5.15 21.92 -8.14
C THR A 98 6.01 22.87 -8.95
N ASN A 99 6.08 22.63 -10.28
CA ASN A 99 6.75 23.52 -11.24
C ASN A 99 8.19 23.87 -10.85
N ASP A 100 8.95 22.88 -10.40
CA ASP A 100 10.35 23.00 -9.99
C ASP A 100 10.64 24.18 -9.03
N THR A 101 9.60 24.65 -8.34
CA THR A 101 9.75 25.71 -7.35
C THR A 101 10.37 25.14 -6.07
N ALA A 102 11.39 25.83 -5.53
CA ALA A 102 11.95 25.54 -4.21
C ALA A 102 10.93 25.84 -3.07
N ASN A 103 9.65 25.90 -3.39
CA ASN A 103 8.60 26.23 -2.43
C ASN A 103 8.25 24.96 -1.67
N TYR A 104 8.74 24.86 -0.46
CA TYR A 104 8.39 23.83 0.52
C TYR A 104 6.95 24.04 0.98
N GLY A 105 6.00 23.66 0.09
CA GLY A 105 4.57 23.86 0.32
C GLY A 105 4.04 22.95 1.46
N PRO A 106 2.83 23.22 1.93
CA PRO A 106 2.18 22.47 3.01
C PRO A 106 1.65 21.10 2.53
N LEU A 107 1.86 20.75 1.28
CA LEU A 107 1.28 19.56 0.65
C LEU A 107 2.24 18.37 0.72
N PHE A 108 1.72 17.22 1.07
CA PHE A 108 2.50 15.99 1.13
C PHE A 108 1.63 14.76 0.82
N MET A 109 2.29 13.69 0.44
CA MET A 109 1.73 12.34 0.28
C MET A 109 2.22 11.44 1.41
N SER A 110 1.62 10.28 1.59
CA SER A 110 2.04 9.32 2.62
C SER A 110 2.01 7.89 2.08
N ASP A 111 2.99 7.09 2.49
CA ASP A 111 3.01 5.63 2.24
C ASP A 111 2.08 4.84 3.19
N THR A 112 1.43 5.53 4.09
CA THR A 112 0.45 4.98 5.04
C THR A 112 -0.72 5.94 5.12
N PRO A 113 -1.98 5.48 5.03
CA PRO A 113 -3.15 6.34 5.16
C PRO A 113 -3.09 7.16 6.45
N LEU A 114 -3.34 8.46 6.33
CA LEU A 114 -3.40 9.35 7.46
C LEU A 114 -4.86 9.67 7.79
N THR A 115 -5.18 9.70 9.08
CA THR A 115 -6.52 9.96 9.57
C THR A 115 -6.61 11.37 10.15
N PRO A 116 -7.56 12.21 9.72
CA PRO A 116 -7.84 13.48 10.38
C PRO A 116 -8.10 13.28 11.88
N SER A 117 -7.72 14.25 12.71
CA SER A 117 -7.78 14.21 14.18
C SER A 117 -6.75 13.32 14.90
N VAL A 118 -5.99 12.51 14.21
CA VAL A 118 -4.80 11.86 14.78
C VAL A 118 -3.66 12.88 14.85
N THR A 119 -2.95 12.88 15.97
CA THR A 119 -1.73 13.69 16.13
C THR A 119 -0.53 12.87 15.69
N TYR A 120 0.21 13.37 14.71
CA TYR A 120 1.42 12.77 14.17
C TYR A 120 2.65 13.52 14.67
N THR A 121 3.75 12.81 14.88
CA THR A 121 5.04 13.38 15.27
C THR A 121 6.05 13.12 14.14
N PHE A 122 6.76 14.15 13.70
CA PHE A 122 7.86 14.01 12.75
C PHE A 122 8.99 13.17 13.31
N GLY A 123 9.51 12.26 12.48
CA GLY A 123 10.67 11.43 12.78
C GLY A 123 11.89 11.83 11.93
N ALA A 124 12.61 10.83 11.42
CA ALA A 124 13.83 11.05 10.65
C ALA A 124 13.57 11.75 9.32
N PHE A 125 14.41 12.73 9.00
CA PHE A 125 14.45 13.46 7.73
C PHE A 125 15.36 12.77 6.70
N ASN A 126 14.96 12.82 5.43
CA ASN A 126 15.77 12.38 4.31
C ASN A 126 15.48 13.25 3.08
N THR A 127 16.51 13.60 2.32
CA THR A 127 16.40 14.41 1.09
C THR A 127 16.02 13.60 -0.15
N ASP A 128 16.09 12.26 -0.10
CA ASP A 128 15.61 11.40 -1.17
C ASP A 128 14.09 11.23 -1.06
N GLY A 129 13.34 11.86 -1.95
CA GLY A 129 11.88 11.81 -2.04
C GLY A 129 11.32 10.57 -2.73
N ALA A 130 12.16 9.84 -3.48
CA ALA A 130 11.72 8.73 -4.32
C ALA A 130 10.95 7.63 -3.57
N VAL A 131 9.83 7.21 -4.13
CA VAL A 131 8.96 6.14 -3.58
C VAL A 131 8.58 5.16 -4.68
N ALA A 132 8.76 3.86 -4.41
CA ALA A 132 8.30 2.82 -5.33
C ALA A 132 6.79 2.58 -5.12
N TYR A 133 5.99 2.74 -6.15
CA TYR A 133 4.53 2.48 -6.12
C TYR A 133 4.18 1.09 -5.57
N SER A 134 4.97 0.08 -5.94
CA SER A 134 4.76 -1.31 -5.50
C SER A 134 4.91 -1.57 -4.01
N SER A 135 5.51 -0.63 -3.26
CA SER A 135 5.67 -0.81 -1.81
C SER A 135 4.40 -0.57 -1.01
N LEU A 136 3.31 -0.17 -1.68
CA LEU A 136 2.09 0.32 -1.05
C LEU A 136 0.89 -0.64 -1.18
N VAL A 137 0.98 -1.71 -1.99
CA VAL A 137 -0.15 -2.60 -2.31
C VAL A 137 0.06 -4.03 -1.80
N PRO A 138 -0.98 -4.70 -1.25
CA PRO A 138 -0.93 -6.12 -0.91
C PRO A 138 -0.97 -6.99 -2.18
N CYS A 139 0.01 -7.88 -2.33
CA CYS A 139 0.13 -8.76 -3.50
C CYS A 139 0.56 -10.16 -3.12
N PHE A 140 0.05 -11.16 -3.83
CA PHE A 140 0.65 -12.50 -3.92
C PHE A 140 1.84 -12.48 -4.87
N THR A 141 2.71 -13.47 -4.80
CA THR A 141 3.71 -13.71 -5.85
C THR A 141 3.29 -14.87 -6.74
N SER A 142 3.72 -14.88 -8.01
CA SER A 142 3.59 -16.07 -8.86
C SER A 142 4.12 -17.33 -8.15
N GLY A 143 3.47 -18.45 -8.37
CA GLY A 143 3.72 -19.72 -7.69
C GLY A 143 2.92 -19.87 -6.38
N THR A 144 2.14 -18.87 -5.96
CA THR A 144 1.21 -19.03 -4.84
C THR A 144 0.01 -19.86 -5.25
N SER A 145 -0.26 -20.94 -4.51
CA SER A 145 -1.43 -21.79 -4.71
C SER A 145 -2.63 -21.23 -3.98
N ILE A 146 -3.73 -21.02 -4.68
CA ILE A 146 -5.02 -20.51 -4.17
C ILE A 146 -6.06 -21.65 -4.26
N VAL A 147 -6.94 -21.76 -3.27
CA VAL A 147 -8.03 -22.73 -3.27
C VAL A 147 -9.21 -22.21 -4.07
N THR A 148 -9.53 -22.89 -5.16
CA THR A 148 -10.66 -22.57 -6.06
C THR A 148 -11.72 -23.68 -6.05
N ALA A 149 -12.86 -23.44 -6.68
CA ALA A 149 -13.88 -24.48 -6.90
C ALA A 149 -13.40 -25.63 -7.78
N LYS A 150 -12.32 -25.45 -8.54
CA LYS A 150 -11.67 -26.47 -9.38
C LYS A 150 -10.52 -27.19 -8.66
N GLY A 151 -10.24 -26.84 -7.41
CA GLY A 151 -9.11 -27.34 -6.63
C GLY A 151 -8.04 -26.26 -6.41
N HIS A 152 -6.79 -26.67 -6.24
CA HIS A 152 -5.67 -25.76 -6.06
C HIS A 152 -5.17 -25.26 -7.43
N GLU A 153 -5.16 -23.94 -7.64
CA GLU A 153 -4.63 -23.31 -8.84
C GLU A 153 -3.58 -22.27 -8.47
N PHE A 154 -2.57 -22.07 -9.33
CA PHE A 154 -1.59 -21.00 -9.12
C PHE A 154 -2.21 -19.64 -9.40
N VAL A 155 -1.86 -18.65 -8.58
CA VAL A 155 -2.41 -17.28 -8.64
C VAL A 155 -2.25 -16.64 -10.02
N GLU A 156 -1.17 -16.92 -10.72
CA GLU A 156 -0.91 -16.42 -12.07
C GLU A 156 -1.81 -17.04 -13.16
N SER A 157 -2.43 -18.19 -12.88
CA SER A 157 -3.35 -18.85 -13.83
C SER A 157 -4.81 -18.42 -13.65
N LEU A 158 -5.14 -17.76 -12.54
CA LEU A 158 -6.49 -17.33 -12.23
C LEU A 158 -7.01 -16.31 -13.26
N GLN A 159 -8.33 -16.35 -13.48
CA GLN A 159 -9.05 -15.45 -14.35
C GLN A 159 -10.25 -14.82 -13.64
N GLU A 160 -10.75 -13.70 -14.17
CA GLU A 160 -11.99 -13.10 -13.70
C GLU A 160 -13.14 -14.10 -13.83
N GLY A 161 -13.98 -14.16 -12.81
CA GLY A 161 -15.07 -15.13 -12.69
C GLY A 161 -14.67 -16.46 -12.06
N ASP A 162 -13.38 -16.76 -11.84
CA ASP A 162 -12.98 -17.96 -11.09
C ASP A 162 -13.49 -17.88 -9.65
N MET A 163 -14.02 -19.02 -9.17
CA MET A 163 -14.61 -19.12 -7.84
C MET A 163 -13.53 -19.51 -6.83
N ILE A 164 -13.16 -18.58 -5.95
CA ILE A 164 -12.14 -18.77 -4.91
C ILE A 164 -12.83 -19.03 -3.57
N LEU A 165 -12.34 -20.03 -2.82
CA LEU A 165 -12.80 -20.31 -1.48
C LEU A 165 -12.31 -19.21 -0.52
N THR A 166 -13.27 -18.52 0.09
CA THR A 166 -13.01 -17.52 1.12
C THR A 166 -13.33 -18.09 2.51
N ARG A 167 -12.73 -17.51 3.55
CA ARG A 167 -12.92 -17.97 4.92
C ARG A 167 -14.36 -17.82 5.42
N ASP A 168 -15.00 -16.71 5.07
CA ASP A 168 -16.28 -16.31 5.68
C ASP A 168 -17.49 -16.48 4.74
N ASN A 169 -17.28 -16.33 3.42
CA ASN A 169 -18.38 -16.19 2.46
C ASN A 169 -18.43 -17.35 1.45
N GLY A 170 -17.73 -18.48 1.73
CA GLY A 170 -17.68 -19.62 0.81
C GLY A 170 -16.97 -19.25 -0.49
N TYR A 171 -17.42 -19.81 -1.61
CA TYR A 171 -16.85 -19.52 -2.92
C TYR A 171 -17.34 -18.17 -3.45
N GLN A 172 -16.38 -17.26 -3.72
CA GLN A 172 -16.65 -15.92 -4.26
C GLN A 172 -15.99 -15.75 -5.62
N PRO A 173 -16.66 -15.10 -6.60
CA PRO A 173 -16.10 -14.87 -7.91
C PRO A 173 -15.04 -13.78 -7.87
N VAL A 174 -13.92 -14.01 -8.52
CA VAL A 174 -12.91 -12.98 -8.78
C VAL A 174 -13.50 -11.91 -9.68
N ARG A 175 -13.40 -10.66 -9.28
CA ARG A 175 -13.89 -9.50 -10.05
C ARG A 175 -12.82 -8.90 -10.92
N TRP A 176 -11.58 -8.93 -10.45
CA TRP A 176 -10.47 -8.40 -11.20
C TRP A 176 -9.14 -9.02 -10.74
N ILE A 177 -8.18 -9.10 -11.68
CA ILE A 177 -6.83 -9.60 -11.43
C ILE A 177 -5.81 -8.66 -12.06
N GLY A 178 -4.97 -8.05 -11.20
CA GLY A 178 -3.81 -7.27 -11.62
C GLY A 178 -2.51 -8.05 -11.54
N ARG A 179 -1.58 -7.82 -12.48
CA ARG A 179 -0.25 -8.44 -12.49
C ARG A 179 0.81 -7.40 -12.78
N CYS A 180 1.93 -7.44 -12.03
CA CYS A 180 3.08 -6.60 -12.34
C CYS A 180 4.38 -7.34 -12.00
N THR A 181 5.40 -7.20 -12.85
CA THR A 181 6.72 -7.79 -12.63
C THR A 181 7.72 -6.69 -12.29
N LYS A 182 8.49 -6.88 -11.22
CA LYS A 182 9.42 -5.88 -10.68
C LYS A 182 10.72 -6.52 -10.21
N PRO A 183 11.83 -5.76 -10.10
CA PRO A 183 13.03 -6.22 -9.40
C PRO A 183 12.71 -6.56 -7.93
N ALA A 184 13.16 -7.73 -7.47
CA ALA A 184 12.95 -8.21 -6.09
C ALA A 184 13.99 -7.59 -5.13
N LEU A 185 14.14 -6.27 -5.15
CA LEU A 185 15.13 -5.51 -4.39
C LEU A 185 14.49 -4.38 -3.58
N GLY A 186 15.16 -3.94 -2.53
CA GLY A 186 14.76 -2.80 -1.72
C GLY A 186 13.35 -2.94 -1.12
N LYS A 187 12.46 -1.98 -1.38
CA LYS A 187 11.09 -1.98 -0.87
C LYS A 187 10.21 -3.02 -1.55
N SER A 188 10.54 -3.43 -2.78
CA SER A 188 9.81 -4.46 -3.53
C SER A 188 10.26 -5.89 -3.22
N THR A 189 11.22 -6.08 -2.31
CA THR A 189 11.66 -7.41 -1.88
C THR A 189 10.53 -8.16 -1.18
N PRO A 190 10.09 -9.32 -1.70
CA PRO A 190 9.03 -10.09 -1.06
C PRO A 190 9.43 -10.59 0.33
N ILE A 191 8.43 -10.83 1.14
CA ILE A 191 8.56 -11.52 2.42
C ILE A 191 8.36 -13.02 2.18
N HIS A 192 9.33 -13.78 2.56
CA HIS A 192 9.31 -15.24 2.59
C HIS A 192 8.80 -15.69 3.95
N ILE A 193 7.83 -16.58 3.92
CA ILE A 193 7.25 -17.27 5.07
C ILE A 193 7.56 -18.76 4.87
N ALA A 194 8.42 -19.29 5.71
CA ALA A 194 8.80 -20.71 5.64
C ALA A 194 7.58 -21.60 5.92
N LYS A 195 7.62 -22.84 5.39
CA LYS A 195 6.59 -23.83 5.65
C LYS A 195 6.28 -23.97 7.15
N ASP A 196 5.01 -24.16 7.47
CA ASP A 196 4.44 -24.39 8.81
C ASP A 196 4.47 -23.19 9.77
N VAL A 197 4.99 -22.02 9.37
CA VAL A 197 5.09 -20.84 10.24
C VAL A 197 3.74 -20.15 10.47
N LEU A 198 2.92 -20.03 9.46
CA LEU A 198 1.56 -19.47 9.53
C LEU A 198 0.51 -20.51 9.05
N VAL A 199 0.69 -21.76 9.45
CA VAL A 199 -0.13 -22.90 9.03
C VAL A 199 -0.05 -23.18 7.52
N ASN A 200 0.87 -22.54 6.82
CA ASN A 200 1.12 -22.75 5.39
C ASN A 200 1.78 -24.13 5.15
N THR A 201 1.25 -24.85 4.16
CA THR A 201 1.71 -26.21 3.83
C THR A 201 3.00 -26.25 3.02
N THR A 202 3.32 -25.15 2.35
CA THR A 202 4.55 -24.90 1.60
C THR A 202 5.05 -23.50 1.87
N GLU A 203 6.30 -23.16 1.50
CA GLU A 203 6.79 -21.79 1.60
C GLU A 203 5.85 -20.82 0.85
N LEU A 204 5.68 -19.62 1.38
CA LEU A 204 4.83 -18.58 0.81
C LEU A 204 5.65 -17.30 0.64
N LEU A 205 5.53 -16.66 -0.53
CA LEU A 205 6.09 -15.35 -0.77
C LEU A 205 4.94 -14.35 -1.01
N VAL A 206 5.02 -13.21 -0.35
CA VAL A 206 4.03 -12.13 -0.49
C VAL A 206 4.72 -10.76 -0.49
N SER A 207 4.02 -9.73 -0.94
CA SER A 207 4.54 -8.37 -0.83
C SER A 207 4.69 -7.94 0.65
N PRO A 208 5.56 -6.99 0.97
CA PRO A 208 5.77 -6.55 2.35
C PRO A 208 4.52 -6.07 3.08
N ASN A 209 3.59 -5.46 2.34
CA ASN A 209 2.34 -4.94 2.90
C ASN A 209 1.17 -5.92 2.86
N HIS A 210 1.33 -7.08 2.22
CA HIS A 210 0.31 -8.13 2.23
C HIS A 210 0.03 -8.59 3.65
N ARG A 211 -1.25 -8.61 4.05
CA ARG A 211 -1.62 -8.97 5.41
C ARG A 211 -1.95 -10.45 5.50
N MET A 212 -1.32 -11.08 6.46
CA MET A 212 -1.59 -12.46 6.86
C MET A 212 -2.61 -12.48 8.00
N LEU A 213 -3.54 -13.40 7.97
CA LEU A 213 -4.44 -13.65 9.11
C LEU A 213 -3.67 -14.40 10.19
N VAL A 214 -3.58 -13.80 11.35
CA VAL A 214 -3.01 -14.40 12.55
C VAL A 214 -4.14 -14.67 13.54
N VAL A 215 -4.21 -15.90 14.05
CA VAL A 215 -5.20 -16.33 15.04
C VAL A 215 -4.46 -16.54 16.36
N GLU A 216 -4.75 -15.70 17.34
CA GLU A 216 -4.08 -15.73 18.64
C GLU A 216 -5.09 -15.55 19.78
N ALA A 217 -5.15 -16.51 20.69
CA ALA A 217 -6.10 -16.47 21.81
C ALA A 217 -5.89 -15.26 22.75
N ALA A 218 -4.63 -14.86 22.94
CA ALA A 218 -4.30 -13.68 23.75
C ALA A 218 -4.78 -12.38 23.11
N ALA A 219 -4.98 -12.35 21.80
CA ALA A 219 -5.45 -11.15 21.09
C ALA A 219 -6.87 -10.74 21.52
N ASP A 220 -7.74 -11.69 21.86
CA ASP A 220 -9.08 -11.45 22.35
C ASP A 220 -9.10 -10.55 23.60
N LEU A 221 -8.13 -10.75 24.49
CA LEU A 221 -8.00 -9.95 25.72
C LEU A 221 -7.61 -8.48 25.47
N TYR A 222 -6.78 -8.23 24.46
CA TYR A 222 -6.17 -6.90 24.24
C TYR A 222 -6.84 -6.13 23.09
N PHE A 223 -7.40 -6.82 22.13
CA PHE A 223 -7.97 -6.23 20.91
C PHE A 223 -9.48 -6.53 20.77
N GLY A 224 -10.04 -7.41 21.59
CA GLY A 224 -11.45 -7.86 21.48
C GLY A 224 -11.70 -8.82 20.32
N GLU A 225 -10.63 -9.24 19.61
CA GLU A 225 -10.69 -10.07 18.41
C GLU A 225 -9.58 -11.12 18.44
N ARG A 226 -9.89 -12.34 18.00
CA ARG A 226 -8.91 -13.44 17.89
C ARG A 226 -8.22 -13.51 16.55
N GLU A 227 -8.88 -12.99 15.52
CA GLU A 227 -8.42 -13.03 14.14
C GLU A 227 -8.01 -11.62 13.72
N LEU A 228 -6.75 -11.46 13.43
CA LEU A 228 -6.13 -10.17 13.16
C LEU A 228 -5.36 -10.20 11.85
N LEU A 229 -5.41 -9.12 11.08
CA LEU A 229 -4.62 -8.92 9.88
C LEU A 229 -3.33 -8.17 10.20
N ILE A 230 -2.20 -8.81 9.88
CA ILE A 230 -0.86 -8.25 10.15
C ILE A 230 -0.05 -8.24 8.86
N CYS A 231 0.49 -7.07 8.48
CA CYS A 231 1.39 -6.97 7.33
C CYS A 231 2.58 -7.93 7.48
N ALA A 232 2.93 -8.65 6.44
CA ALA A 232 4.02 -9.62 6.42
C ALA A 232 5.36 -9.01 6.86
N LYS A 233 5.62 -7.75 6.50
CA LYS A 233 6.80 -6.99 6.96
C LYS A 233 6.88 -6.84 8.49
N HIS A 234 5.75 -6.83 9.19
CA HIS A 234 5.69 -6.70 10.65
C HIS A 234 5.86 -8.03 11.36
N LEU A 235 5.69 -9.16 10.66
CA LEU A 235 5.89 -10.51 11.19
C LEU A 235 7.37 -10.98 11.14
N ARG A 236 8.27 -10.19 10.60
CA ARG A 236 9.71 -10.51 10.45
C ARG A 236 10.46 -10.76 11.77
N GLY A 237 9.84 -10.55 12.92
CA GLY A 237 10.38 -10.95 14.23
C GLY A 237 10.19 -12.44 14.55
N MET A 238 9.35 -13.14 13.79
CA MET A 238 9.10 -14.57 13.95
C MET A 238 10.14 -15.40 13.18
N ASP A 239 10.54 -16.52 13.76
CA ASP A 239 11.44 -17.47 13.09
C ASP A 239 10.78 -17.95 11.76
N GLY A 240 11.58 -18.06 10.72
CA GLY A 240 11.11 -18.48 9.40
C GLY A 240 10.46 -17.37 8.54
N ILE A 241 10.36 -16.13 9.01
CA ILE A 241 9.83 -14.99 8.23
C ILE A 241 10.94 -13.98 7.91
N ASN A 242 11.34 -13.90 6.64
CA ASN A 242 12.48 -13.11 6.19
C ASN A 242 12.20 -12.43 4.84
N ARG A 243 13.01 -11.44 4.48
CA ARG A 243 13.06 -10.93 3.10
C ARG A 243 13.80 -11.91 2.21
N LYS A 244 13.28 -12.15 1.00
CA LYS A 244 13.91 -13.00 -0.02
C LYS A 244 14.27 -12.16 -1.25
N ASN A 245 15.51 -11.70 -1.31
CA ASN A 245 16.02 -10.99 -2.48
C ASN A 245 16.06 -11.93 -3.70
N GLY A 246 15.87 -11.37 -4.87
CA GLY A 246 15.93 -12.07 -6.16
C GLY A 246 16.11 -11.07 -7.30
N ASP A 247 16.16 -11.56 -8.54
CA ASP A 247 16.28 -10.70 -9.72
C ASP A 247 14.94 -10.00 -9.99
N PHE A 248 13.89 -10.78 -10.19
CA PHE A 248 12.54 -10.28 -10.44
C PHE A 248 11.50 -11.05 -9.64
N VAL A 249 10.38 -10.39 -9.36
CA VAL A 249 9.18 -10.99 -8.77
C VAL A 249 7.95 -10.52 -9.52
N THR A 250 7.06 -11.45 -9.88
CA THR A 250 5.75 -11.11 -10.42
C THR A 250 4.74 -11.09 -9.29
N TYR A 251 4.17 -9.94 -9.05
CA TYR A 251 3.10 -9.70 -8.09
C TYR A 251 1.73 -9.83 -8.75
N VAL A 252 0.79 -10.43 -8.03
CA VAL A 252 -0.59 -10.64 -8.49
C VAL A 252 -1.56 -10.16 -7.42
N HIS A 253 -2.56 -9.38 -7.86
CA HIS A 253 -3.66 -8.89 -7.04
C HIS A 253 -4.93 -9.63 -7.40
N ILE A 254 -5.75 -9.96 -6.40
CA ILE A 254 -7.07 -10.59 -6.59
C ILE A 254 -8.10 -9.71 -5.89
N LEU A 255 -9.07 -9.19 -6.64
CA LEU A 255 -10.14 -8.34 -6.13
C LEU A 255 -11.48 -9.07 -6.17
N PHE A 256 -12.28 -8.87 -5.12
CA PHE A 256 -13.66 -9.34 -4.96
C PHE A 256 -14.58 -8.14 -4.73
N ASP A 257 -15.89 -8.38 -4.64
CA ASP A 257 -16.90 -7.34 -4.29
C ASP A 257 -16.63 -6.75 -2.89
N GLU A 258 -16.13 -7.58 -1.97
CA GLU A 258 -15.77 -7.19 -0.61
C GLU A 258 -14.36 -7.67 -0.27
N HIS A 259 -13.77 -7.10 0.78
CA HIS A 259 -12.49 -7.60 1.30
C HIS A 259 -12.64 -9.03 1.83
N GLN A 260 -11.91 -9.98 1.26
CA GLN A 260 -12.00 -11.39 1.60
C GLN A 260 -10.70 -11.90 2.24
N ILE A 261 -10.85 -12.96 3.04
CA ILE A 261 -9.72 -13.79 3.48
C ILE A 261 -9.71 -15.05 2.63
N VAL A 262 -8.60 -15.31 1.94
CA VAL A 262 -8.41 -16.46 1.06
C VAL A 262 -7.35 -17.42 1.60
N ILE A 263 -7.29 -18.62 1.03
CA ILE A 263 -6.29 -19.65 1.41
C ILE A 263 -5.17 -19.63 0.39
N SER A 264 -3.98 -19.21 0.82
CA SER A 264 -2.76 -19.11 0.01
C SER A 264 -1.68 -20.06 0.56
N ASN A 265 -1.27 -21.05 -0.22
CA ASN A 265 -0.37 -22.12 0.21
C ASN A 265 -0.76 -22.78 1.56
N GLY A 266 -2.06 -22.82 1.88
CA GLY A 266 -2.61 -23.32 3.15
C GLY A 266 -2.74 -22.28 4.26
N ALA A 267 -2.09 -21.13 4.18
CA ALA A 267 -2.26 -20.02 5.11
C ALA A 267 -3.46 -19.16 4.72
N PHE A 268 -4.03 -18.47 5.70
CA PHE A 268 -5.04 -17.44 5.46
C PHE A 268 -4.39 -16.08 5.25
N SER A 269 -4.81 -15.37 4.20
CA SER A 269 -4.29 -14.05 3.87
C SER A 269 -5.35 -13.18 3.20
N GLU A 270 -5.14 -11.87 3.18
CA GLU A 270 -6.10 -10.94 2.57
C GLU A 270 -6.15 -11.05 1.05
N SER A 271 -7.32 -10.76 0.47
CA SER A 271 -7.46 -10.36 -0.92
C SER A 271 -6.98 -8.92 -1.12
N PHE A 272 -6.89 -8.48 -2.37
CA PHE A 272 -6.68 -7.05 -2.62
C PHE A 272 -7.86 -6.25 -2.06
N PHE A 273 -7.54 -5.21 -1.29
CA PHE A 273 -8.51 -4.30 -0.71
C PHE A 273 -8.28 -2.90 -1.27
N PRO A 274 -9.15 -2.41 -2.15
CA PRO A 274 -8.98 -1.13 -2.83
C PRO A 274 -9.35 0.05 -1.94
N GLY A 275 -8.71 0.15 -0.77
CA GLY A 275 -8.77 1.36 0.03
C GLY A 275 -8.15 2.54 -0.75
N PRO A 276 -8.43 3.79 -0.37
CA PRO A 276 -7.96 4.98 -1.09
C PRO A 276 -6.46 4.95 -1.43
N THR A 277 -5.64 4.47 -0.52
CA THR A 277 -4.18 4.33 -0.73
C THR A 277 -3.83 3.23 -1.73
N ALA A 278 -4.57 2.12 -1.74
CA ALA A 278 -4.29 1.01 -2.63
C ALA A 278 -4.68 1.34 -4.08
N LEU A 279 -5.83 2.00 -4.29
CA LEU A 279 -6.25 2.49 -5.62
C LEU A 279 -5.22 3.46 -6.21
N ASN A 280 -4.75 4.39 -5.40
CA ASN A 280 -3.78 5.39 -5.80
C ASN A 280 -2.38 4.82 -6.14
N THR A 281 -2.17 3.52 -5.96
CA THR A 281 -0.89 2.85 -6.22
C THR A 281 -0.95 1.86 -7.38
N LEU A 282 -2.14 1.64 -7.93
CA LEU A 282 -2.32 0.87 -9.16
C LEU A 282 -1.92 1.74 -10.36
N GLU A 283 -1.43 1.10 -11.43
CA GLU A 283 -1.32 1.76 -12.73
C GLU A 283 -2.69 2.25 -13.18
N ASP A 284 -2.78 3.37 -13.89
CA ASP A 284 -4.07 4.03 -14.18
C ASP A 284 -5.04 3.17 -14.95
N LYS A 285 -4.55 2.44 -15.96
CA LYS A 285 -5.40 1.49 -16.67
C LYS A 285 -6.01 0.50 -15.70
N THR A 286 -5.21 0.01 -14.80
CA THR A 286 -5.56 -0.91 -13.71
C THR A 286 -6.47 -0.24 -12.68
N CYS A 287 -6.18 1.00 -12.32
CA CYS A 287 -7.03 1.80 -11.43
C CYS A 287 -8.38 2.08 -12.09
N GLN A 288 -8.41 2.46 -13.36
CA GLN A 288 -9.63 2.70 -14.10
C GLN A 288 -10.46 1.42 -14.26
N GLU A 289 -9.84 0.28 -14.57
CA GLU A 289 -10.54 -1.03 -14.62
C GLU A 289 -11.21 -1.35 -13.27
N VAL A 290 -10.53 -1.09 -12.15
CA VAL A 290 -11.10 -1.28 -10.81
C VAL A 290 -12.23 -0.29 -10.54
N LEU A 291 -12.07 0.99 -10.91
CA LEU A 291 -13.10 2.02 -10.73
C LEU A 291 -14.31 1.83 -11.65
N ASP A 292 -14.13 1.27 -12.83
CA ASP A 292 -15.23 0.93 -13.75
C ASP A 292 -16.07 -0.23 -13.19
N LEU A 293 -15.44 -1.16 -12.49
CA LEU A 293 -16.13 -2.28 -11.80
C LEU A 293 -16.79 -1.85 -10.49
N PHE A 294 -16.19 -0.88 -9.80
CA PHE A 294 -16.61 -0.40 -8.48
C PHE A 294 -16.67 1.13 -8.47
N PRO A 295 -17.65 1.75 -9.17
CA PRO A 295 -17.77 3.21 -9.25
C PRO A 295 -17.89 3.89 -7.88
N GLU A 296 -18.44 3.19 -6.90
CA GLU A 296 -18.55 3.66 -5.51
C GLU A 296 -17.19 3.95 -4.87
N LEU A 297 -16.12 3.31 -5.31
CA LEU A 297 -14.77 3.59 -4.81
C LEU A 297 -14.28 4.99 -5.22
N ALA A 298 -14.77 5.52 -6.36
CA ALA A 298 -14.48 6.88 -6.79
C ALA A 298 -15.21 7.92 -5.91
N PHE A 299 -16.36 7.55 -5.31
CA PHE A 299 -17.17 8.44 -4.47
C PHE A 299 -16.86 8.33 -2.98
N ASN A 300 -16.16 7.28 -2.55
CA ASN A 300 -15.80 7.03 -1.15
C ASN A 300 -14.74 8.01 -0.58
N ILE A 301 -14.49 9.12 -1.25
CA ILE A 301 -13.72 10.26 -0.76
C ILE A 301 -14.37 10.87 0.51
N ASN A 302 -15.63 10.57 0.80
CA ASN A 302 -16.41 11.17 1.89
C ASN A 302 -16.58 10.29 3.15
N GLY A 303 -15.82 9.19 3.30
CA GLY A 303 -15.68 8.55 4.60
C GLY A 303 -16.65 7.40 4.94
N ASP A 304 -17.38 6.83 3.97
CA ASP A 304 -17.96 5.50 4.17
C ASP A 304 -16.83 4.47 4.08
N VAL A 305 -16.43 4.01 5.25
CA VAL A 305 -15.26 3.13 5.42
C VAL A 305 -15.56 1.78 4.77
N LEU A 306 -14.91 1.48 3.66
CA LEU A 306 -14.77 0.11 3.20
C LEU A 306 -14.24 -0.70 4.38
N GLN A 307 -15.03 -1.67 4.86
CA GLN A 307 -14.64 -2.46 6.02
C GLN A 307 -13.62 -3.51 5.62
N THR A 308 -12.50 -3.56 6.35
CA THR A 308 -11.57 -4.68 6.26
C THR A 308 -12.23 -5.93 6.85
N ALA A 309 -11.94 -7.11 6.26
CA ALA A 309 -12.48 -8.39 6.72
C ALA A 309 -12.15 -8.69 8.20
N ARG A 310 -11.07 -8.15 8.71
CA ARG A 310 -10.63 -8.23 10.12
C ARG A 310 -9.94 -6.95 10.55
N MET A 311 -9.80 -6.76 11.84
CA MET A 311 -8.97 -5.69 12.43
C MET A 311 -7.52 -5.80 11.94
N CYS A 312 -6.97 -4.68 11.48
CA CYS A 312 -5.61 -4.60 10.98
C CYS A 312 -4.68 -4.04 12.06
N LEU A 313 -3.64 -4.79 12.42
CA LEU A 313 -2.67 -4.33 13.41
C LEU A 313 -1.55 -3.49 12.77
N ASN A 314 -1.19 -2.42 13.43
CA ASN A 314 0.01 -1.65 13.11
C ASN A 314 1.29 -2.36 13.62
N LYS A 315 2.46 -1.80 13.32
CA LYS A 315 3.76 -2.38 13.69
C LYS A 315 3.95 -2.60 15.20
N ARG A 316 3.47 -1.67 16.03
CA ARG A 316 3.64 -1.73 17.50
C ARG A 316 2.74 -2.82 18.09
N GLU A 317 1.49 -2.86 17.66
CA GLU A 317 0.51 -3.87 18.06
C GLU A 317 0.96 -5.27 17.63
N ALA A 318 1.41 -5.43 16.37
CA ALA A 318 1.97 -6.69 15.90
C ALA A 318 3.20 -7.13 16.73
N GLY A 319 4.11 -6.21 17.03
CA GLY A 319 5.26 -6.50 17.89
C GLY A 319 4.89 -6.79 19.36
N PHE A 320 3.80 -6.22 19.86
CA PHE A 320 3.25 -6.56 21.16
C PHE A 320 2.67 -7.97 21.16
N LEU A 321 1.86 -8.32 20.18
CA LEU A 321 1.27 -9.64 20.04
C LEU A 321 2.32 -10.75 19.92
N GLN A 322 3.39 -10.53 19.15
CA GLN A 322 4.50 -11.48 19.03
C GLN A 322 5.19 -11.77 20.36
N ARG A 323 5.33 -10.77 21.23
CA ARG A 323 5.91 -10.96 22.58
C ARG A 323 5.00 -11.71 23.54
N LEU A 324 3.68 -11.72 23.30
CA LEU A 324 2.74 -12.50 24.09
C LEU A 324 2.72 -13.98 23.68
N ALA A 325 3.03 -14.25 22.40
CA ALA A 325 3.06 -15.60 21.84
C ALA A 325 4.41 -16.31 22.02
N ALA A 326 5.47 -15.60 22.42
CA ALA A 326 6.81 -16.12 22.68
C ALA A 326 6.99 -16.57 24.14
#